data_7c1acdaab6c29e25199704cb960a9c78
#
_entry.id   7c1acdaab6c29e25199704cb960a9c78
#
_cell.length_a   1.000
_cell.length_b   1.000
_cell.length_c   1.000
_cell.angle_alpha   90.00
_cell.angle_beta   90.00
_cell.angle_gamma   90.00
#
_symmetry.space_group_name_H-M   'P 1'
#
loop_
_entity.id
_entity.type
_entity.pdbx_description
1 polymer ?
#
loop_
_entity_poly.entity_id
_entity_poly.type
_entity_poly.pdbx_seq_one_letter_code
_entity_poly.pdbx_strand_id
1 'polypeptide(L)'
;MSRRYTGWDKDSPGKRAGLEKLVDLLEEHFGLWSNGTWGPRRKRGKSSPSVHGTGRAADLSWRGAPYKGPGNYEAAVRMMDFLTRPDVAEAFKIEAVFDYYPGPHGRGWKCDRGRWQNYTKKAFSGAPGGDWVHVEIGNEHADDPNYINHWFLHFVGQLPAATPAPAPAPAPEPGPVRAYPGRALKLGSKGDNVKLVQQVVGATPDGDFGPKTEAAVKAWQSAHGRKPDGIVGPKTWGSMFP
;
A
#
# COMPACT_ATOMS: atom_id res chain seq x y z
N MET A 1 25.60 4.44 7.71
CA MET A 1 26.01 5.87 7.85
C MET A 1 24.87 6.75 7.36
N SER A 2 24.62 7.93 7.97
CA SER A 2 23.63 8.86 7.46
C SER A 2 24.20 9.60 6.24
N ARG A 3 23.41 9.69 5.16
CA ARG A 3 23.73 10.48 3.96
C ARG A 3 22.90 11.77 3.96
N ARG A 4 23.43 12.81 3.34
CA ARG A 4 22.64 14.04 3.15
C ARG A 4 21.46 13.75 2.22
N TYR A 5 20.26 14.14 2.61
CA TYR A 5 19.09 14.11 1.76
C TYR A 5 19.16 15.19 0.68
N THR A 6 19.06 14.80 -0.58
CA THR A 6 19.13 15.74 -1.72
C THR A 6 17.74 16.32 -2.04
N GLY A 7 16.73 15.48 -2.08
CA GLY A 7 15.39 15.88 -2.49
C GLY A 7 15.34 16.36 -3.95
N TRP A 8 14.51 17.36 -4.23
CA TRP A 8 14.49 17.98 -5.55
C TRP A 8 15.72 18.87 -5.73
N ASP A 9 16.42 18.69 -6.82
CA ASP A 9 17.61 19.45 -7.21
C ASP A 9 17.42 20.10 -8.59
N LYS A 10 17.00 19.31 -9.59
CA LYS A 10 16.78 19.76 -10.97
C LYS A 10 15.81 18.83 -11.67
N ASP A 11 14.92 19.36 -12.50
CA ASP A 11 14.04 18.54 -13.32
C ASP A 11 14.82 17.76 -14.39
N SER A 12 14.46 16.48 -14.55
CA SER A 12 14.94 15.62 -15.61
C SER A 12 14.12 15.85 -16.88
N PRO A 13 14.71 15.70 -18.08
CA PRO A 13 13.97 15.77 -19.33
C PRO A 13 12.97 14.61 -19.51
N GLY A 14 13.07 13.56 -18.70
CA GLY A 14 12.23 12.37 -18.80
C GLY A 14 12.46 11.38 -17.66
N LYS A 15 11.93 10.19 -17.85
CA LYS A 15 12.14 9.04 -16.98
C LYS A 15 13.62 8.65 -16.96
N ARG A 16 14.08 8.10 -15.86
CA ARG A 16 15.47 7.66 -15.69
C ARG A 16 15.53 6.14 -15.61
N ALA A 17 16.35 5.53 -16.49
CA ALA A 17 16.35 4.09 -16.74
C ALA A 17 16.64 3.23 -15.50
N GLY A 18 17.50 3.69 -14.59
CA GLY A 18 17.81 2.98 -13.35
C GLY A 18 16.60 2.98 -12.39
N LEU A 19 15.90 4.11 -12.24
CA LEU A 19 14.67 4.14 -11.43
C LEU A 19 13.57 3.27 -12.03
N GLU A 20 13.33 3.33 -13.36
CA GLU A 20 12.34 2.48 -14.03
C GLU A 20 12.66 1.00 -13.77
N LYS A 21 13.94 0.60 -13.91
CA LYS A 21 14.35 -0.78 -13.62
C LYS A 21 14.11 -1.18 -12.17
N LEU A 22 14.39 -0.30 -11.22
CA LEU A 22 14.10 -0.57 -9.81
C LEU A 22 12.60 -0.79 -9.59
N VAL A 23 11.78 0.05 -10.20
CA VAL A 23 10.32 -0.05 -10.10
C VAL A 23 9.81 -1.36 -10.65
N ASP A 24 10.23 -1.75 -11.87
CA ASP A 24 9.85 -3.03 -12.49
C ASP A 24 10.18 -4.22 -11.57
N LEU A 25 11.38 -4.22 -10.98
CA LEU A 25 11.83 -5.28 -10.08
C LEU A 25 11.04 -5.30 -8.76
N LEU A 26 10.67 -4.12 -8.23
CA LEU A 26 9.83 -4.02 -7.02
C LEU A 26 8.39 -4.48 -7.30
N GLU A 27 7.83 -4.15 -8.47
CA GLU A 27 6.51 -4.62 -8.89
C GLU A 27 6.49 -6.14 -9.02
N GLU A 28 7.48 -6.70 -9.73
CA GLU A 28 7.58 -8.15 -9.96
C GLU A 28 7.78 -8.93 -8.65
N HIS A 29 8.72 -8.50 -7.81
CA HIS A 29 9.11 -9.25 -6.62
C HIS A 29 8.10 -9.11 -5.47
N PHE A 30 7.52 -7.93 -5.26
CA PHE A 30 6.61 -7.67 -4.15
C PHE A 30 5.13 -7.65 -4.55
N GLY A 31 4.80 -7.75 -5.83
CA GLY A 31 3.41 -7.73 -6.31
C GLY A 31 2.74 -6.36 -6.12
N LEU A 32 3.49 -5.30 -6.39
CA LEU A 32 3.03 -3.91 -6.30
C LEU A 32 2.68 -3.37 -7.69
N TRP A 33 2.20 -2.15 -7.73
CA TRP A 33 1.84 -1.45 -8.97
C TRP A 33 2.33 -0.01 -8.97
N SER A 34 3.01 0.42 -10.04
CA SER A 34 3.50 1.79 -10.17
C SER A 34 2.39 2.76 -10.55
N ASN A 35 2.24 3.82 -9.77
CA ASN A 35 1.41 4.98 -10.08
C ASN A 35 2.18 6.07 -10.84
N GLY A 36 3.46 5.82 -11.15
CA GLY A 36 4.31 6.69 -11.94
C GLY A 36 5.62 7.08 -11.28
N THR A 37 6.61 7.36 -12.12
CA THR A 37 7.99 7.62 -11.73
C THR A 37 8.45 9.04 -12.05
N TRP A 38 7.91 9.64 -13.12
CA TRP A 38 8.35 10.93 -13.59
C TRP A 38 7.18 11.87 -13.94
N GLY A 39 7.38 13.14 -13.71
CA GLY A 39 6.49 14.22 -14.11
C GLY A 39 6.84 15.52 -13.40
N PRO A 40 7.18 16.60 -14.14
CA PRO A 40 7.43 17.89 -13.55
C PRO A 40 6.13 18.40 -12.90
N ARG A 41 6.07 18.36 -11.60
CA ARG A 41 4.90 18.79 -10.83
C ARG A 41 5.31 19.38 -9.49
N ARG A 42 4.42 20.16 -8.91
CA ARG A 42 4.56 20.62 -7.53
C ARG A 42 4.14 19.54 -6.55
N LYS A 43 4.69 19.57 -5.35
CA LYS A 43 4.18 18.74 -4.24
C LYS A 43 2.72 19.10 -3.97
N ARG A 44 1.88 18.10 -3.70
CA ARG A 44 0.45 18.32 -3.44
C ARG A 44 0.24 19.34 -2.32
N GLY A 45 -0.50 20.42 -2.62
CA GLY A 45 -0.79 21.49 -1.66
C GLY A 45 0.40 22.38 -1.27
N LYS A 46 1.51 22.36 -2.06
CA LYS A 46 2.68 23.22 -1.83
C LYS A 46 3.16 23.87 -3.13
N SER A 47 3.88 24.98 -3.00
CA SER A 47 4.53 25.66 -4.14
C SER A 47 5.85 24.98 -4.54
N SER A 48 6.47 24.18 -3.64
CA SER A 48 7.75 23.54 -3.92
C SER A 48 7.64 22.40 -4.93
N PRO A 49 8.66 22.19 -5.79
CA PRO A 49 8.66 21.12 -6.77
C PRO A 49 8.71 19.74 -6.10
N SER A 50 8.19 18.75 -6.81
CA SER A 50 8.22 17.34 -6.40
C SER A 50 9.48 16.66 -6.92
N VAL A 51 10.02 15.70 -6.17
CA VAL A 51 11.15 14.87 -6.60
C VAL A 51 10.81 14.03 -7.84
N HIS A 52 9.53 13.77 -8.13
CA HIS A 52 9.14 13.15 -9.41
C HIS A 52 9.62 13.93 -10.64
N GLY A 53 9.74 15.27 -10.55
CA GLY A 53 10.31 16.09 -11.64
C GLY A 53 11.76 15.73 -11.95
N THR A 54 12.51 15.24 -10.99
CA THR A 54 13.92 14.83 -11.18
C THR A 54 14.05 13.41 -11.80
N GLY A 55 12.97 12.68 -11.99
CA GLY A 55 12.99 11.27 -12.41
C GLY A 55 13.57 10.32 -11.36
N ARG A 56 13.63 10.75 -10.07
CA ARG A 56 14.22 9.97 -8.97
C ARG A 56 13.21 9.53 -7.90
N ALA A 57 11.92 9.65 -8.19
CA ALA A 57 10.85 9.24 -7.29
C ALA A 57 9.83 8.36 -7.98
N ALA A 58 9.30 7.38 -7.25
CA ALA A 58 8.24 6.49 -7.68
C ALA A 58 7.12 6.40 -6.63
N ASP A 59 5.90 6.27 -7.09
CA ASP A 59 4.74 5.95 -6.25
C ASP A 59 4.30 4.51 -6.56
N LEU A 60 4.36 3.62 -5.56
CA LEU A 60 4.05 2.19 -5.66
C LEU A 60 2.83 1.85 -4.82
N SER A 61 1.75 1.41 -5.46
CA SER A 61 0.51 1.00 -4.82
C SER A 61 0.49 -0.51 -4.56
N TRP A 62 -0.12 -0.91 -3.45
CA TRP A 62 -0.35 -2.31 -3.12
C TRP A 62 -1.77 -2.81 -3.47
N ARG A 63 -2.63 -1.97 -4.03
CA ARG A 63 -3.98 -2.36 -4.44
C ARG A 63 -4.06 -3.11 -5.77
N GLY A 64 -2.94 -3.19 -6.48
CA GLY A 64 -2.88 -3.78 -7.82
C GLY A 64 -3.43 -2.88 -8.93
N ALA A 65 -3.13 -3.26 -10.17
CA ALA A 65 -3.54 -2.52 -11.36
C ALA A 65 -5.03 -2.58 -11.62
N PRO A 66 -5.54 -1.55 -12.20
CA PRO A 66 -5.98 -0.31 -11.62
C PRO A 66 -7.11 -0.59 -10.63
N TYR A 67 -6.83 -0.55 -9.36
CA TYR A 67 -7.80 -0.70 -8.25
C TYR A 67 -8.57 -2.04 -8.21
N LYS A 68 -8.00 -3.12 -8.74
CA LYS A 68 -8.60 -4.45 -8.77
C LYS A 68 -8.04 -5.34 -7.66
N GLY A 69 -8.87 -5.68 -6.70
CA GLY A 69 -8.58 -6.66 -5.66
C GLY A 69 -8.35 -6.08 -4.26
N PRO A 70 -8.34 -6.92 -3.24
CA PRO A 70 -7.93 -6.52 -1.90
C PRO A 70 -6.45 -6.15 -1.93
N GLY A 71 -6.12 -4.95 -1.47
CA GLY A 71 -4.74 -4.52 -1.38
C GLY A 71 -3.92 -5.43 -0.46
N ASN A 72 -2.65 -5.63 -0.79
CA ASN A 72 -1.71 -6.36 0.07
C ASN A 72 -0.72 -5.39 0.71
N TYR A 73 -1.14 -4.76 1.80
CA TYR A 73 -0.28 -3.84 2.55
C TYR A 73 0.96 -4.54 3.12
N GLU A 74 0.88 -5.82 3.48
CA GLU A 74 2.04 -6.59 3.96
C GLU A 74 3.14 -6.68 2.89
N ALA A 75 2.78 -6.78 1.62
CA ALA A 75 3.74 -6.72 0.51
C ALA A 75 4.46 -5.37 0.46
N ALA A 76 3.72 -4.27 0.65
CA ALA A 76 4.32 -2.95 0.75
C ALA A 76 5.23 -2.81 1.99
N VAL A 77 4.86 -3.40 3.12
CA VAL A 77 5.71 -3.44 4.32
C VAL A 77 7.01 -4.19 4.04
N ARG A 78 6.95 -5.38 3.42
CA ARG A 78 8.15 -6.15 3.04
C ARG A 78 9.06 -5.36 2.09
N MET A 79 8.48 -4.67 1.10
CA MET A 79 9.24 -3.79 0.20
C MET A 79 9.92 -2.65 0.97
N MET A 80 9.20 -1.99 1.87
CA MET A 80 9.74 -0.90 2.67
C MET A 80 10.87 -1.38 3.58
N ASP A 81 10.71 -2.53 4.24
CA ASP A 81 11.74 -3.14 5.08
C ASP A 81 12.98 -3.51 4.26
N PHE A 82 12.79 -4.07 3.05
CA PHE A 82 13.87 -4.35 2.11
C PHE A 82 14.63 -3.06 1.72
N LEU A 83 13.93 -2.04 1.25
CA LEU A 83 14.54 -0.78 0.78
C LEU A 83 15.24 0.00 1.89
N THR A 84 14.82 -0.15 3.15
CA THR A 84 15.40 0.59 4.29
C THR A 84 16.46 -0.20 5.06
N ARG A 85 16.78 -1.43 4.63
CA ARG A 85 17.99 -2.13 5.10
C ARG A 85 19.22 -1.27 4.82
N PRO A 86 20.18 -1.13 5.76
CA PRO A 86 21.33 -0.24 5.58
C PRO A 86 22.17 -0.54 4.33
N ASP A 87 22.35 -1.81 3.99
CA ASP A 87 23.09 -2.28 2.83
C ASP A 87 22.36 -1.97 1.51
N VAL A 88 21.06 -2.26 1.45
CA VAL A 88 20.21 -1.99 0.30
C VAL A 88 20.03 -0.49 0.08
N ALA A 89 19.73 0.25 1.15
CA ALA A 89 19.56 1.69 1.10
C ALA A 89 20.83 2.41 0.64
N GLU A 90 22.02 1.89 1.00
CA GLU A 90 23.29 2.43 0.51
C GLU A 90 23.53 2.06 -0.95
N ALA A 91 23.31 0.82 -1.36
CA ALA A 91 23.53 0.38 -2.73
C ALA A 91 22.62 1.13 -3.73
N PHE A 92 21.32 1.20 -3.46
CA PHE A 92 20.39 1.91 -4.35
C PHE A 92 20.29 3.41 -4.09
N LYS A 93 21.09 3.92 -3.15
CA LYS A 93 21.03 5.33 -2.74
C LYS A 93 19.61 5.78 -2.41
N ILE A 94 18.88 4.94 -1.63
CA ILE A 94 17.54 5.30 -1.18
C ILE A 94 17.61 6.58 -0.35
N GLU A 95 16.94 7.63 -0.77
CA GLU A 95 16.90 8.92 -0.08
C GLU A 95 15.71 9.05 0.88
N ALA A 96 14.55 8.58 0.45
CA ALA A 96 13.36 8.60 1.28
C ALA A 96 12.38 7.49 0.90
N VAL A 97 11.63 7.02 1.90
CA VAL A 97 10.48 6.14 1.74
C VAL A 97 9.36 6.70 2.60
N PHE A 98 8.22 7.02 1.98
CA PHE A 98 7.05 7.55 2.68
C PHE A 98 5.87 6.60 2.56
N ASP A 99 5.34 6.23 3.70
CA ASP A 99 4.17 5.37 3.84
C ASP A 99 3.00 6.21 4.36
N TYR A 100 2.00 6.39 3.53
CA TYR A 100 0.84 7.24 3.85
C TYR A 100 -0.29 6.50 4.56
N TYR A 101 -0.23 5.17 4.62
CA TYR A 101 -1.31 4.33 5.13
C TYR A 101 -1.49 4.38 6.65
N PRO A 102 -0.44 4.32 7.49
CA PRO A 102 -0.62 4.35 8.93
C PRO A 102 -1.25 5.69 9.38
N GLY A 103 -2.35 5.56 10.10
CA GLY A 103 -3.01 6.74 10.66
C GLY A 103 -2.22 7.43 11.78
N PRO A 104 -2.52 8.68 12.08
CA PRO A 104 -3.40 9.60 11.35
C PRO A 104 -2.68 10.36 10.21
N HIS A 105 -1.34 10.31 10.12
CA HIS A 105 -0.57 11.16 9.19
C HIS A 105 0.52 10.43 8.42
N GLY A 106 0.57 9.09 8.48
CA GLY A 106 1.61 8.29 7.86
C GLY A 106 2.94 8.34 8.59
N ARG A 107 3.96 7.73 7.97
CA ARG A 107 5.34 7.68 8.45
C ARG A 107 6.32 7.86 7.31
N GLY A 108 7.58 8.15 7.62
CA GLY A 108 8.63 8.23 6.62
C GLY A 108 9.99 7.85 7.14
N TRP A 109 10.77 7.21 6.30
CA TRP A 109 12.19 6.98 6.47
C TRP A 109 12.97 7.93 5.58
N LYS A 110 14.11 8.42 6.04
CA LYS A 110 15.03 9.24 5.23
C LYS A 110 16.48 8.87 5.51
N CYS A 111 17.31 8.98 4.48
CA CYS A 111 18.73 8.64 4.53
C CYS A 111 19.53 9.52 5.53
N ASP A 112 19.10 10.76 5.76
CA ASP A 112 19.76 11.69 6.69
C ASP A 112 19.60 11.31 8.16
N ARG A 113 18.57 10.52 8.49
CA ARG A 113 18.33 10.03 9.85
C ARG A 113 18.40 8.49 9.98
N GLY A 114 18.35 7.74 8.88
CA GLY A 114 18.47 6.28 8.85
C GLY A 114 17.42 5.51 9.64
N ARG A 115 16.25 6.14 9.90
CA ARG A 115 15.18 5.56 10.72
C ARG A 115 13.80 6.05 10.32
N TRP A 116 12.79 5.26 10.66
CA TRP A 116 11.38 5.63 10.52
C TRP A 116 10.97 6.70 11.54
N GLN A 117 10.06 7.56 11.14
CA GLN A 117 9.43 8.57 11.97
C GLN A 117 7.94 8.63 11.65
N ASN A 118 7.09 8.43 12.67
CA ASN A 118 5.66 8.68 12.57
C ASN A 118 5.40 10.19 12.58
N TYR A 119 4.44 10.62 11.78
CA TYR A 119 4.10 12.03 11.69
C TYR A 119 2.91 12.36 12.57
N THR A 120 3.06 13.38 13.41
CA THR A 120 2.06 13.86 14.36
C THR A 120 1.23 15.02 13.82
N LYS A 121 1.65 15.60 12.70
CA LYS A 121 0.95 16.69 12.01
C LYS A 121 0.86 16.33 10.53
N LYS A 122 -0.07 16.95 9.80
CA LYS A 122 -0.16 16.84 8.34
C LYS A 122 1.09 17.46 7.69
N ALA A 123 2.25 16.81 7.93
CA ALA A 123 3.56 17.27 7.46
C ALA A 123 3.73 17.04 5.96
N PHE A 124 2.98 16.07 5.42
CA PHE A 124 3.02 15.75 4.00
C PHE A 124 1.82 16.27 3.28
N SER A 125 2.10 16.65 2.08
CA SER A 125 1.11 16.83 1.06
C SER A 125 0.57 15.51 0.48
N GLY A 126 0.95 14.36 1.03
CA GLY A 126 0.35 13.06 0.74
C GLY A 126 -1.08 12.96 1.26
N ALA A 127 -1.83 11.99 0.79
CA ALA A 127 -3.15 11.70 1.33
C ALA A 127 -3.00 10.74 2.53
N PRO A 128 -3.28 11.16 3.77
CA PRO A 128 -3.35 10.24 4.90
C PRO A 128 -4.31 9.09 4.58
N GLY A 129 -3.89 7.85 4.82
CA GLY A 129 -4.64 6.66 4.43
C GLY A 129 -4.51 6.31 2.94
N GLY A 130 -3.58 6.94 2.21
CA GLY A 130 -3.26 6.57 0.83
C GLY A 130 -2.73 5.14 0.73
N ASP A 131 -3.03 4.50 -0.37
CA ASP A 131 -2.73 3.10 -0.67
C ASP A 131 -1.45 2.91 -1.48
N TRP A 132 -0.51 3.81 -1.35
CA TRP A 132 0.79 3.77 -2.02
C TRP A 132 1.93 4.20 -1.11
N VAL A 133 3.11 3.71 -1.45
CA VAL A 133 4.40 4.11 -0.88
C VAL A 133 5.11 5.01 -1.89
N HIS A 134 5.66 6.12 -1.42
CA HIS A 134 6.53 6.98 -2.22
C HIS A 134 7.99 6.65 -1.92
N VAL A 135 8.78 6.40 -2.95
CA VAL A 135 10.20 6.06 -2.86
C VAL A 135 11.03 7.09 -3.60
N GLU A 136 12.13 7.54 -3.01
CA GLU A 136 13.10 8.45 -3.63
C GLU A 136 14.49 7.83 -3.63
N ILE A 137 15.23 7.94 -4.74
CA ILE A 137 16.62 7.49 -4.87
C ILE A 137 17.55 8.67 -5.17
N GLY A 138 18.86 8.49 -4.93
CA GLY A 138 19.90 9.45 -5.30
C GLY A 138 20.18 9.48 -6.80
N ASN A 139 21.06 10.41 -7.21
CA ASN A 139 21.43 10.58 -8.61
C ASN A 139 22.34 9.47 -9.14
N GLU A 140 23.15 8.85 -8.28
CA GLU A 140 24.31 8.05 -8.65
C GLU A 140 23.96 6.87 -9.57
N HIS A 141 22.81 6.21 -9.34
CA HIS A 141 22.42 5.02 -10.11
C HIS A 141 21.04 5.17 -10.78
N ALA A 142 20.49 6.38 -10.78
CA ALA A 142 19.17 6.62 -11.33
C ALA A 142 19.09 6.36 -12.85
N ASP A 143 20.21 6.41 -13.57
CA ASP A 143 20.30 6.12 -15.00
C ASP A 143 20.99 4.79 -15.32
N ASP A 144 21.36 3.99 -14.30
CA ASP A 144 22.07 2.74 -14.51
C ASP A 144 21.19 1.51 -14.21
N PRO A 145 20.43 1.01 -15.19
CA PRO A 145 19.56 -0.15 -15.00
C PRO A 145 20.34 -1.46 -14.78
N ASN A 146 21.58 -1.56 -15.26
CA ASN A 146 22.40 -2.76 -15.07
C ASN A 146 22.90 -2.85 -13.64
N TYR A 147 23.37 -1.73 -13.07
CA TYR A 147 23.74 -1.66 -11.66
C TYR A 147 22.56 -2.03 -10.76
N ILE A 148 21.40 -1.42 -10.99
CA ILE A 148 20.17 -1.71 -10.24
C ILE A 148 19.79 -3.18 -10.31
N ASN A 149 19.77 -3.77 -11.51
CA ASN A 149 19.43 -5.17 -11.72
C ASN A 149 20.39 -6.11 -11.00
N HIS A 150 21.70 -5.86 -11.12
CA HIS A 150 22.75 -6.68 -10.49
C HIS A 150 22.58 -6.72 -8.97
N TRP A 151 22.49 -5.56 -8.33
CA TRP A 151 22.39 -5.49 -6.90
C TRP A 151 21.02 -5.94 -6.36
N PHE A 152 19.96 -5.71 -7.11
CA PHE A 152 18.63 -6.21 -6.72
C PHE A 152 18.64 -7.74 -6.62
N LEU A 153 19.11 -8.43 -7.64
CA LEU A 153 19.19 -9.89 -7.66
C LEU A 153 20.11 -10.42 -6.54
N HIS A 154 21.22 -9.73 -6.28
CA HIS A 154 22.10 -10.06 -5.16
C HIS A 154 21.39 -10.00 -3.80
N PHE A 155 20.68 -8.92 -3.52
CA PHE A 155 20.01 -8.75 -2.24
C PHE A 155 18.76 -9.61 -2.08
N VAL A 156 18.02 -9.83 -3.15
CA VAL A 156 16.83 -10.69 -3.13
C VAL A 156 17.22 -12.15 -2.91
N GLY A 157 18.35 -12.60 -3.49
CA GLY A 157 18.89 -13.93 -3.22
C GLY A 157 19.32 -14.16 -1.77
N GLN A 158 19.50 -13.11 -0.98
CA GLN A 158 19.81 -13.16 0.45
C GLN A 158 18.56 -13.04 1.35
N LEU A 159 17.43 -12.67 0.79
CA LEU A 159 16.18 -12.72 1.56
C LEU A 159 15.91 -14.18 1.94
N PRO A 160 15.50 -14.46 3.18
CA PRO A 160 14.95 -15.78 3.48
C PRO A 160 13.89 -16.03 2.40
N ALA A 161 13.95 -17.23 1.79
CA ALA A 161 12.97 -17.62 0.78
C ALA A 161 11.63 -17.10 1.26
N ALA A 162 11.02 -16.20 0.48
CA ALA A 162 9.79 -15.56 0.93
C ALA A 162 8.92 -16.70 1.44
N THR A 163 8.65 -16.70 2.73
CA THR A 163 7.62 -17.62 3.24
C THR A 163 6.48 -17.36 2.29
N PRO A 164 6.10 -18.31 1.41
CA PRO A 164 5.09 -18.03 0.39
C PRO A 164 3.99 -17.34 1.18
N ALA A 165 3.65 -16.12 0.77
CA ALA A 165 2.64 -15.32 1.45
C ALA A 165 1.56 -16.32 1.81
N PRO A 166 1.25 -16.56 3.11
CA PRO A 166 0.47 -17.72 3.50
C PRO A 166 -0.59 -17.87 2.46
N ALA A 167 -0.51 -18.98 1.69
CA ALA A 167 -1.24 -19.13 0.42
C ALA A 167 -2.60 -18.60 0.72
N PRO A 168 -3.11 -17.57 0.01
CA PRO A 168 -4.27 -16.79 0.45
C PRO A 168 -5.17 -17.78 1.15
N ALA A 169 -5.35 -17.61 2.43
CA ALA A 169 -5.80 -18.70 3.33
C ALA A 169 -6.90 -19.40 2.55
N PRO A 170 -6.76 -20.70 2.22
CA PRO A 170 -7.52 -21.34 1.16
C PRO A 170 -8.91 -20.79 1.27
N ALA A 171 -9.35 -20.12 0.19
CA ALA A 171 -10.53 -19.22 0.22
C ALA A 171 -11.52 -19.96 1.10
N PRO A 172 -11.87 -19.43 2.29
CA PRO A 172 -12.43 -20.25 3.37
C PRO A 172 -13.38 -21.20 2.70
N GLU A 173 -13.12 -22.52 2.82
CA GLU A 173 -13.82 -23.54 2.03
C GLU A 173 -15.26 -23.10 2.01
N PRO A 174 -15.95 -22.96 0.88
CA PRO A 174 -17.24 -22.29 0.81
C PRO A 174 -18.05 -22.83 1.98
N GLY A 175 -18.03 -22.07 3.06
CA GLY A 175 -18.64 -22.49 4.32
C GLY A 175 -20.08 -22.78 3.96
N PRO A 176 -20.75 -23.76 4.52
CA PRO A 176 -22.01 -24.28 4.04
C PRO A 176 -22.89 -23.12 3.56
N VAL A 177 -23.21 -23.12 2.24
CA VAL A 177 -23.94 -22.03 1.56
C VAL A 177 -24.99 -21.49 2.51
N ARG A 178 -24.72 -20.36 3.15
CA ARG A 178 -25.60 -19.86 4.19
C ARG A 178 -26.75 -19.14 3.52
N ALA A 179 -27.89 -19.76 3.56
CA ALA A 179 -29.10 -19.17 3.02
C ALA A 179 -29.30 -17.76 3.59
N TYR A 180 -29.63 -16.81 2.70
CA TYR A 180 -29.96 -15.46 3.11
C TYR A 180 -31.07 -15.48 4.18
N PRO A 181 -30.96 -14.76 5.30
CA PRO A 181 -31.89 -14.85 6.44
C PRO A 181 -33.29 -14.29 6.18
N GLY A 182 -33.61 -13.97 4.92
CA GLY A 182 -34.91 -13.47 4.52
C GLY A 182 -35.17 -11.99 4.82
N ARG A 183 -34.33 -11.35 5.62
CA ARG A 183 -34.39 -9.91 5.93
C ARG A 183 -33.03 -9.26 5.86
N ALA A 184 -32.97 -8.02 5.38
CA ALA A 184 -31.73 -7.26 5.34
C ALA A 184 -31.24 -6.91 6.76
N LEU A 185 -29.93 -7.06 6.98
CA LEU A 185 -29.26 -6.63 8.20
C LEU A 185 -28.73 -5.21 8.00
N LYS A 186 -29.01 -4.33 8.95
CA LYS A 186 -28.63 -2.91 8.92
C LYS A 186 -28.54 -2.37 10.34
N LEU A 187 -28.17 -1.11 10.50
CA LEU A 187 -28.13 -0.43 11.80
C LEU A 187 -29.36 -0.79 12.67
N GLY A 188 -29.12 -1.25 13.88
CA GLY A 188 -30.13 -1.72 14.82
C GLY A 188 -30.51 -3.21 14.70
N SER A 189 -30.03 -3.95 13.69
CA SER A 189 -30.21 -5.41 13.62
C SER A 189 -29.42 -6.12 14.69
N LYS A 190 -29.95 -7.26 15.22
CA LYS A 190 -29.30 -8.05 16.26
C LYS A 190 -29.35 -9.54 15.97
N GLY A 191 -28.43 -10.30 16.61
CA GLY A 191 -28.41 -11.75 16.62
C GLY A 191 -27.27 -12.39 15.84
N ASP A 192 -27.30 -13.72 15.69
CA ASP A 192 -26.15 -14.49 15.19
C ASP A 192 -25.81 -14.17 13.72
N ASN A 193 -26.80 -13.85 12.88
CA ASN A 193 -26.50 -13.40 11.52
C ASN A 193 -25.74 -12.08 11.48
N VAL A 194 -25.89 -11.22 12.48
CA VAL A 194 -25.08 -10.00 12.63
C VAL A 194 -23.65 -10.37 13.03
N LYS A 195 -23.45 -11.33 13.94
CA LYS A 195 -22.10 -11.81 14.29
C LYS A 195 -21.35 -12.35 13.09
N LEU A 196 -22.05 -13.09 12.21
CA LEU A 196 -21.46 -13.62 10.98
C LEU A 196 -20.99 -12.47 10.07
N VAL A 197 -21.85 -11.48 9.85
CA VAL A 197 -21.48 -10.29 9.07
C VAL A 197 -20.29 -9.57 9.69
N GLN A 198 -20.30 -9.38 11.00
CA GLN A 198 -19.19 -8.73 11.74
C GLN A 198 -17.87 -9.47 11.56
N GLN A 199 -17.87 -10.80 11.59
CA GLN A 199 -16.69 -11.62 11.32
C GLN A 199 -16.13 -11.37 9.92
N VAL A 200 -17.01 -11.34 8.88
CA VAL A 200 -16.61 -11.10 7.49
C VAL A 200 -16.03 -9.70 7.30
N VAL A 201 -16.62 -8.69 7.95
CA VAL A 201 -16.17 -7.29 7.78
C VAL A 201 -15.09 -6.87 8.80
N GLY A 202 -14.60 -7.78 9.63
CA GLY A 202 -13.57 -7.50 10.62
C GLY A 202 -14.01 -6.62 11.79
N ALA A 203 -15.32 -6.60 12.09
CA ALA A 203 -15.88 -5.94 13.26
C ALA A 203 -15.98 -6.91 14.45
N THR A 204 -16.04 -6.36 15.68
CA THR A 204 -16.25 -7.21 16.88
C THR A 204 -17.57 -7.97 16.77
N PRO A 205 -17.57 -9.33 16.85
CA PRO A 205 -18.75 -10.14 16.62
C PRO A 205 -19.66 -10.21 17.88
N ASP A 206 -20.14 -9.04 18.34
CA ASP A 206 -21.02 -8.91 19.50
C ASP A 206 -22.50 -9.19 19.17
N GLY A 207 -22.85 -9.25 17.89
CA GLY A 207 -24.21 -9.51 17.43
C GLY A 207 -25.11 -8.26 17.46
N ASP A 208 -24.55 -7.07 17.66
CA ASP A 208 -25.27 -5.81 17.57
C ASP A 208 -24.78 -5.01 16.35
N PHE A 209 -25.67 -4.76 15.40
CA PHE A 209 -25.33 -3.99 14.21
C PHE A 209 -25.33 -2.49 14.54
N GLY A 210 -24.30 -2.05 15.26
CA GLY A 210 -24.10 -0.67 15.62
C GLY A 210 -23.45 0.18 14.51
N PRO A 211 -23.18 1.48 14.78
CA PRO A 211 -22.55 2.39 13.81
C PRO A 211 -21.16 1.90 13.33
N LYS A 212 -20.40 1.22 14.18
CA LYS A 212 -19.11 0.63 13.83
C LYS A 212 -19.26 -0.50 12.81
N THR A 213 -20.25 -1.38 13.02
CA THR A 213 -20.58 -2.44 12.09
C THR A 213 -21.08 -1.87 10.75
N GLU A 214 -21.92 -0.85 10.78
CA GLU A 214 -22.39 -0.17 9.56
C GLU A 214 -21.21 0.41 8.74
N ALA A 215 -20.28 1.11 9.42
CA ALA A 215 -19.08 1.66 8.77
C ALA A 215 -18.21 0.57 8.15
N ALA A 216 -18.00 -0.55 8.86
CA ALA A 216 -17.24 -1.70 8.35
C ALA A 216 -17.93 -2.36 7.15
N VAL A 217 -19.26 -2.49 7.18
CA VAL A 217 -20.05 -3.00 6.03
C VAL A 217 -19.93 -2.06 4.83
N LYS A 218 -20.03 -0.75 4.99
CA LYS A 218 -19.84 0.21 3.91
C LYS A 218 -18.43 0.12 3.30
N ALA A 219 -17.41 -0.02 4.13
CA ALA A 219 -16.03 -0.22 3.68
C ALA A 219 -15.90 -1.52 2.88
N TRP A 220 -16.45 -2.62 3.41
CA TRP A 220 -16.47 -3.92 2.72
C TRP A 220 -17.19 -3.87 1.38
N GLN A 221 -18.37 -3.24 1.35
CA GLN A 221 -19.15 -3.06 0.11
C GLN A 221 -18.36 -2.29 -0.95
N SER A 222 -17.71 -1.19 -0.56
CA SER A 222 -16.83 -0.42 -1.47
C SER A 222 -15.70 -1.28 -2.01
N ALA A 223 -15.02 -2.04 -1.17
CA ALA A 223 -13.92 -2.91 -1.56
C ALA A 223 -14.35 -4.03 -2.53
N HIS A 224 -15.63 -4.45 -2.47
CA HIS A 224 -16.19 -5.52 -3.32
C HIS A 224 -17.05 -4.99 -4.47
N GLY A 225 -16.89 -3.73 -4.88
CA GLY A 225 -17.60 -3.13 -6.01
C GLY A 225 -19.13 -3.04 -5.81
N ARG A 226 -19.57 -2.97 -4.56
CA ARG A 226 -20.98 -2.82 -4.17
C ARG A 226 -21.29 -1.39 -3.78
N LYS A 227 -22.54 -0.99 -3.91
CA LYS A 227 -23.01 0.31 -3.38
C LYS A 227 -22.80 0.33 -1.86
N PRO A 228 -22.05 1.29 -1.29
CA PRO A 228 -21.73 1.35 0.14
C PRO A 228 -22.92 1.96 0.94
N ASP A 229 -24.05 1.27 0.97
CA ASP A 229 -25.25 1.71 1.68
C ASP A 229 -25.30 1.25 3.15
N GLY A 230 -24.39 0.36 3.55
CA GLY A 230 -24.34 -0.19 4.91
C GLY A 230 -25.42 -1.24 5.19
N ILE A 231 -26.11 -1.73 4.13
CA ILE A 231 -27.20 -2.71 4.25
C ILE A 231 -26.74 -4.05 3.68
N VAL A 232 -26.83 -5.11 4.47
CA VAL A 232 -26.55 -6.46 4.03
C VAL A 232 -27.87 -7.11 3.54
N GLY A 233 -28.21 -6.81 2.30
CA GLY A 233 -29.33 -7.44 1.56
C GLY A 233 -28.88 -8.74 0.87
N PRO A 234 -29.80 -9.39 0.08
CA PRO A 234 -29.51 -10.68 -0.56
C PRO A 234 -28.24 -10.66 -1.43
N LYS A 235 -28.03 -9.59 -2.18
CA LYS A 235 -26.83 -9.45 -3.04
C LYS A 235 -25.54 -9.30 -2.22
N THR A 236 -25.56 -8.53 -1.14
CA THR A 236 -24.40 -8.35 -0.25
C THR A 236 -24.14 -9.64 0.52
N TRP A 237 -25.20 -10.28 1.04
CA TRP A 237 -25.10 -11.58 1.73
C TRP A 237 -24.50 -12.67 0.85
N GLY A 238 -25.01 -12.85 -0.37
CA GLY A 238 -24.49 -13.83 -1.32
C GLY A 238 -23.03 -13.58 -1.77
N SER A 239 -22.52 -12.36 -1.59
CA SER A 239 -21.09 -12.07 -1.81
C SER A 239 -20.24 -12.27 -0.56
N MET A 240 -20.83 -12.20 0.63
CA MET A 240 -20.16 -12.50 1.90
C MET A 240 -20.10 -14.00 2.18
N PHE A 241 -21.09 -14.75 1.70
CA PHE A 241 -21.29 -16.19 1.96
C PHE A 241 -21.65 -16.92 0.65
N PRO A 242 -20.67 -17.01 -0.31
CA PRO A 242 -20.86 -17.65 -1.61
C PRO A 242 -21.12 -19.15 -1.53
#